data_ab14b40367fe9df22cc5278a76d83a57
#
_entry.id   ab14b40367fe9df22cc5278a76d83a57
#
_cell.length_a   1.000
_cell.length_b   1.000
_cell.length_c   1.000
_cell.angle_alpha   90.00
_cell.angle_beta   90.00
_cell.angle_gamma   90.00
#
_symmetry.space_group_name_H-M   'P 1'
#
loop_
_entity.id
_entity.type
_entity.pdbx_description
1 polymer ?
#
loop_
_entity_poly.entity_id
_entity_poly.type
_entity_poly.pdbx_seq_one_letter_code
_entity_poly.pdbx_strand_id
1 'polypeptide(L)'
;NIEQVSEGWINKYVLTYVLPDGTDYQYEAVSRKGLDAYRAELERLGKRSNAAIAAVDAGAEDFGASVLEEAEGVANLAEKRVADAVSIVPVTRRNELVLIREFRYPLNSWVIGLPAGLVEPGESYADAVDRELREETGYRLRSDIPKPAAIDPLPQSGRSSTGMSDESVLTVFAQVEKDEEQHTERGELIEVFTLHLRDVQREH
;
A
#
# COMPACT_ATOMS: atom_id res chain seq x y z
N ASN A 1 2.61 5.18 25.61
CA ASN A 1 3.49 4.00 25.79
C ASN A 1 3.17 2.96 24.71
N ILE A 2 4.15 2.15 24.34
CA ILE A 2 3.99 1.03 23.37
C ILE A 2 4.60 -0.21 23.99
N GLU A 3 3.82 -1.29 24.00
CA GLU A 3 4.23 -2.62 24.42
C GLU A 3 4.10 -3.58 23.24
N GLN A 4 5.15 -4.33 22.93
CA GLN A 4 5.10 -5.43 21.95
C GLN A 4 4.61 -6.69 22.63
N VAL A 5 3.47 -7.21 22.21
CA VAL A 5 2.80 -8.38 22.83
C VAL A 5 3.20 -9.68 22.13
N SER A 6 3.50 -9.62 20.84
CA SER A 6 4.00 -10.77 20.08
C SER A 6 5.01 -10.34 19.03
N GLU A 7 5.87 -11.28 18.63
CA GLU A 7 6.87 -11.11 17.57
C GLU A 7 6.66 -12.19 16.52
N GLY A 8 6.76 -11.81 15.23
CA GLY A 8 6.61 -12.70 14.10
C GLY A 8 6.56 -11.94 12.78
N TRP A 9 6.00 -12.56 11.75
CA TRP A 9 5.76 -11.92 10.46
C TRP A 9 4.90 -10.65 10.57
N ILE A 10 3.93 -10.65 11.49
CA ILE A 10 3.17 -9.49 11.94
C ILE A 10 3.32 -9.42 13.45
N ASN A 11 3.75 -8.26 13.92
CA ASN A 11 3.90 -7.99 15.35
C ASN A 11 2.61 -7.38 15.90
N LYS A 12 2.18 -7.81 17.08
CA LYS A 12 1.07 -7.21 17.80
C LYS A 12 1.58 -6.24 18.87
N TYR A 13 0.94 -5.08 18.94
CA TYR A 13 1.25 -4.02 19.89
C TYR A 13 0.04 -3.60 20.69
N VAL A 14 0.27 -3.19 21.95
CA VAL A 14 -0.67 -2.43 22.75
C VAL A 14 -0.16 -1.01 22.90
N LEU A 15 -0.95 -0.06 22.41
CA LEU A 15 -0.66 1.37 22.46
C LEU A 15 -1.46 1.98 23.62
N THR A 16 -0.78 2.65 24.56
CA THR A 16 -1.46 3.36 25.66
C THR A 16 -1.41 4.86 25.39
N TYR A 17 -2.57 5.46 25.27
CA TYR A 17 -2.79 6.89 25.09
C TYR A 17 -3.39 7.47 26.37
N VAL A 18 -3.07 8.73 26.67
CA VAL A 18 -3.77 9.51 27.69
C VAL A 18 -4.88 10.31 27.01
N LEU A 19 -6.12 10.09 27.38
CA LEU A 19 -7.27 10.82 26.88
C LEU A 19 -7.34 12.25 27.44
N PRO A 20 -8.13 13.16 26.86
CA PRO A 20 -8.28 14.54 27.36
C PRO A 20 -8.79 14.66 28.81
N ASP A 21 -9.48 13.64 29.31
CA ASP A 21 -9.94 13.54 30.72
C ASP A 21 -8.87 13.01 31.67
N GLY A 22 -7.65 12.74 31.17
CA GLY A 22 -6.52 12.21 31.94
C GLY A 22 -6.56 10.70 32.18
N THR A 23 -7.52 9.98 31.64
CA THR A 23 -7.59 8.51 31.75
C THR A 23 -6.74 7.81 30.69
N ASP A 24 -6.24 6.62 31.00
CA ASP A 24 -5.51 5.79 30.05
C ASP A 24 -6.50 5.01 29.16
N TYR A 25 -6.19 5.00 27.86
CA TYR A 25 -6.89 4.20 26.85
C TYR A 25 -5.91 3.28 26.12
N GLN A 26 -6.22 1.99 26.10
CA GLN A 26 -5.43 0.99 25.40
C GLN A 26 -6.05 0.64 24.06
N TYR A 27 -5.20 0.60 23.03
CA TYR A 27 -5.56 0.25 21.68
C TYR A 27 -4.66 -0.86 21.14
N GLU A 28 -5.25 -1.91 20.56
CA GLU A 28 -4.49 -2.99 19.95
C GLU A 28 -4.24 -2.68 18.46
N ALA A 29 -2.99 -2.82 18.03
CA ALA A 29 -2.57 -2.60 16.66
C ALA A 29 -1.60 -3.69 16.20
N VAL A 30 -1.46 -3.83 14.90
CA VAL A 30 -0.48 -4.72 14.27
C VAL A 30 0.42 -3.94 13.32
N SER A 31 1.69 -4.38 13.20
CA SER A 31 2.66 -3.81 12.26
C SER A 31 3.66 -4.88 11.82
N ARG A 32 4.19 -4.76 10.60
CA ARG A 32 5.34 -5.57 10.15
C ARG A 32 6.66 -5.04 10.72
N LYS A 33 6.68 -3.79 11.21
CA LYS A 33 7.85 -3.13 11.78
C LYS A 33 8.15 -3.67 13.18
N GLY A 34 9.42 -3.86 13.52
CA GLY A 34 9.84 -4.09 14.90
C GLY A 34 9.56 -2.87 15.80
N LEU A 35 9.64 -3.05 17.13
CA LEU A 35 9.21 -2.07 18.12
C LEU A 35 9.80 -0.67 17.92
N ASP A 36 11.11 -0.57 17.70
CA ASP A 36 11.77 0.74 17.58
C ASP A 36 11.37 1.48 16.30
N ALA A 37 11.28 0.76 15.17
CA ALA A 37 10.83 1.32 13.89
C ALA A 37 9.36 1.75 13.95
N TYR A 38 8.49 0.95 14.59
CA TYR A 38 7.09 1.29 14.76
C TYR A 38 6.90 2.49 15.67
N ARG A 39 7.65 2.58 16.78
CA ARG A 39 7.64 3.74 17.67
C ARG A 39 8.05 5.02 16.95
N ALA A 40 9.16 4.98 16.20
CA ALA A 40 9.63 6.13 15.42
C ALA A 40 8.59 6.60 14.39
N GLU A 41 7.90 5.67 13.76
CA GLU A 41 6.84 5.98 12.80
C GLU A 41 5.63 6.65 13.48
N LEU A 42 5.16 6.14 14.61
CA LEU A 42 4.06 6.74 15.36
C LEU A 42 4.40 8.14 15.86
N GLU A 43 5.61 8.38 16.34
CA GLU A 43 6.06 9.70 16.75
C GLU A 43 6.10 10.68 15.57
N ARG A 44 6.57 10.24 14.42
CA ARG A 44 6.58 11.03 13.19
C ARG A 44 5.17 11.41 12.74
N LEU A 45 4.24 10.44 12.73
CA LEU A 45 2.84 10.67 12.37
C LEU A 45 2.14 11.60 13.35
N GLY A 46 2.36 11.42 14.65
CA GLY A 46 1.78 12.26 15.70
C GLY A 46 2.22 13.72 15.61
N LYS A 47 3.51 13.99 15.34
CA LYS A 47 4.02 15.34 15.15
C LYS A 47 3.32 16.07 13.99
N ARG A 48 3.06 15.37 12.89
CA ARG A 48 2.39 15.91 11.71
C ARG A 48 0.92 16.21 11.98
N SER A 49 0.22 15.26 12.59
CA SER A 49 -1.20 15.44 12.96
C SER A 49 -1.39 16.64 13.90
N ASN A 50 -0.52 16.79 14.89
CA ASN A 50 -0.58 17.91 15.83
C ASN A 50 -0.29 19.26 15.16
N ALA A 51 0.60 19.32 14.18
CA ALA A 51 0.87 20.53 13.41
C ALA A 51 -0.35 20.95 12.57
N ALA A 52 -1.01 19.98 11.92
CA ALA A 52 -2.24 20.22 11.15
C ALA A 52 -3.39 20.72 12.04
N ILE A 53 -3.61 20.07 13.18
CA ILE A 53 -4.65 20.50 14.15
C ILE A 53 -4.36 21.91 14.65
N ALA A 54 -3.12 22.24 15.01
CA ALA A 54 -2.74 23.56 15.47
C ALA A 54 -2.96 24.67 14.41
N ALA A 55 -2.77 24.35 13.13
CA ALA A 55 -3.06 25.27 12.03
C ALA A 55 -4.56 25.56 11.90
N VAL A 56 -5.41 24.54 12.09
CA VAL A 56 -6.88 24.68 12.11
C VAL A 56 -7.34 25.53 13.30
N ASP A 57 -6.82 25.26 14.51
CA ASP A 57 -7.16 25.99 15.74
C ASP A 57 -6.71 27.45 15.68
N ALA A 58 -5.68 27.80 14.90
CA ALA A 58 -5.21 29.14 14.67
C ALA A 58 -6.11 29.96 13.73
N GLY A 59 -7.25 29.41 13.26
CA GLY A 59 -8.25 30.12 12.44
C GLY A 59 -7.77 30.40 11.02
N ALA A 60 -6.97 29.51 10.43
CA ALA A 60 -6.63 29.58 9.02
C ALA A 60 -7.92 29.56 8.18
N GLU A 61 -8.31 30.72 7.62
CA GLU A 61 -9.55 30.88 6.83
C GLU A 61 -9.54 30.02 5.55
N ASP A 62 -8.41 29.43 5.19
CA ASP A 62 -8.25 28.57 4.03
C ASP A 62 -7.82 27.15 4.43
N PHE A 63 -8.73 26.45 5.13
CA PHE A 63 -8.56 25.03 5.48
C PHE A 63 -8.28 24.16 4.24
N GLY A 64 -8.89 24.49 3.10
CA GLY A 64 -8.68 23.79 1.83
C GLY A 64 -7.25 23.93 1.30
N ALA A 65 -6.70 25.15 1.30
CA ALA A 65 -5.33 25.40 0.82
C ALA A 65 -4.30 24.81 1.79
N SER A 66 -4.49 24.94 3.10
CA SER A 66 -3.63 24.35 4.13
C SER A 66 -3.57 22.80 4.04
N VAL A 67 -4.72 22.16 3.82
CA VAL A 67 -4.79 20.71 3.60
C VAL A 67 -4.15 20.31 2.26
N LEU A 68 -4.27 21.15 1.21
CA LEU A 68 -3.63 20.89 -0.08
C LEU A 68 -2.12 21.15 -0.03
N GLU A 69 -1.64 22.20 0.64
CA GLU A 69 -0.20 22.43 0.88
C GLU A 69 0.41 21.32 1.75
N GLU A 70 -0.31 20.83 2.75
CA GLU A 70 0.11 19.65 3.50
C GLU A 70 0.06 18.39 2.63
N ALA A 71 -0.94 18.22 1.77
CA ALA A 71 -1.01 17.13 0.82
C ALA A 71 0.14 17.21 -0.19
N GLU A 72 0.52 18.38 -0.67
CA GLU A 72 1.71 18.60 -1.51
C GLU A 72 3.02 18.41 -0.72
N GLY A 73 3.10 18.87 0.52
CA GLY A 73 4.19 18.59 1.44
C GLY A 73 4.28 17.08 1.80
N VAL A 74 3.13 16.39 1.86
CA VAL A 74 3.03 14.93 2.00
C VAL A 74 3.45 14.23 0.72
N ALA A 75 3.08 14.74 -0.44
CA ALA A 75 3.53 14.19 -1.74
C ALA A 75 5.06 14.31 -1.89
N ASN A 76 5.64 15.47 -1.54
CA ASN A 76 7.09 15.68 -1.54
C ASN A 76 7.85 14.84 -0.48
N LEU A 77 7.16 14.38 0.58
CA LEU A 77 7.70 13.43 1.56
C LEU A 77 7.36 11.97 1.18
N ALA A 78 6.32 11.74 0.38
CA ALA A 78 6.04 10.44 -0.23
C ALA A 78 7.13 10.05 -1.23
N GLU A 79 7.80 11.02 -1.89
CA GLU A 79 9.02 10.76 -2.68
C GLU A 79 10.18 10.17 -1.86
N LYS A 80 10.17 10.31 -0.53
CA LYS A 80 11.21 9.76 0.37
C LYS A 80 10.76 8.53 1.17
N ARG A 81 9.49 8.16 1.11
CA ARG A 81 8.97 7.00 1.83
C ARG A 81 8.50 5.95 0.83
N VAL A 82 9.24 4.87 0.77
CA VAL A 82 8.80 3.66 0.07
C VAL A 82 7.54 3.14 0.76
N ALA A 83 6.46 2.94 0.03
CA ALA A 83 5.29 2.25 0.56
C ALA A 83 5.68 0.82 0.96
N ASP A 84 4.97 0.25 1.93
CA ASP A 84 5.26 -1.10 2.39
C ASP A 84 4.92 -2.16 1.32
N ALA A 85 3.96 -1.85 0.44
CA ALA A 85 3.52 -2.72 -0.66
C ALA A 85 3.09 -1.93 -1.91
N VAL A 86 3.01 -2.63 -3.04
CA VAL A 86 2.39 -2.16 -4.27
C VAL A 86 1.14 -2.95 -4.58
N SER A 87 0.10 -2.28 -5.10
CA SER A 87 -1.06 -2.89 -5.75
C SER A 87 -1.05 -2.47 -7.22
N ILE A 88 -1.03 -3.42 -8.12
CA ILE A 88 -0.69 -3.18 -9.52
C ILE A 88 -1.96 -3.22 -10.36
N VAL A 89 -2.17 -2.22 -11.21
CA VAL A 89 -3.22 -2.17 -12.24
C VAL A 89 -2.56 -2.47 -13.59
N PRO A 90 -2.41 -3.75 -13.98
CA PRO A 90 -1.65 -4.12 -15.16
C PRO A 90 -2.53 -4.12 -16.39
N VAL A 91 -2.15 -3.32 -17.39
CA VAL A 91 -2.89 -3.17 -18.64
C VAL A 91 -2.04 -3.63 -19.83
N THR A 92 -2.57 -4.57 -20.61
CA THR A 92 -1.94 -5.08 -21.82
C THR A 92 -2.11 -4.13 -23.02
N ARG A 93 -1.32 -4.32 -24.08
CA ARG A 93 -1.50 -3.59 -25.35
C ARG A 93 -2.88 -3.78 -26.01
N ARG A 94 -3.64 -4.79 -25.58
CA ARG A 94 -4.99 -5.07 -26.08
C ARG A 94 -6.08 -4.39 -25.24
N ASN A 95 -5.69 -3.50 -24.32
CA ASN A 95 -6.58 -2.90 -23.34
C ASN A 95 -7.29 -3.96 -22.46
N GLU A 96 -6.57 -4.97 -22.05
CA GLU A 96 -7.01 -5.98 -21.11
C GLU A 96 -6.38 -5.71 -19.75
N LEU A 97 -7.19 -5.70 -18.70
CA LEU A 97 -6.76 -5.69 -17.31
C LEU A 97 -6.38 -7.11 -16.91
N VAL A 98 -5.19 -7.31 -16.36
CA VAL A 98 -4.77 -8.60 -15.78
C VAL A 98 -5.22 -8.63 -14.33
N LEU A 99 -5.98 -9.66 -13.97
CA LEU A 99 -6.52 -9.87 -12.63
C LEU A 99 -6.09 -11.24 -12.11
N ILE A 100 -6.09 -11.36 -10.79
CA ILE A 100 -5.88 -12.63 -10.11
C ILE A 100 -7.15 -13.06 -9.35
N ARG A 101 -7.35 -14.36 -9.23
CA ARG A 101 -8.23 -14.98 -8.26
C ARG A 101 -7.35 -15.74 -7.28
N GLU A 102 -7.33 -15.28 -6.04
CA GLU A 102 -6.44 -15.75 -5.00
C GLU A 102 -7.23 -16.31 -3.82
N PHE A 103 -6.73 -17.39 -3.22
CA PHE A 103 -7.30 -17.92 -1.98
C PHE A 103 -6.74 -17.18 -0.77
N ARG A 104 -7.55 -16.37 -0.13
CA ARG A 104 -7.21 -15.64 1.09
C ARG A 104 -7.52 -16.46 2.34
N TYR A 105 -6.48 -17.00 2.98
CA TYR A 105 -6.60 -17.83 4.18
C TYR A 105 -7.38 -17.18 5.33
N PRO A 106 -7.19 -15.88 5.65
CA PRO A 106 -7.97 -15.23 6.71
C PRO A 106 -9.47 -15.16 6.42
N LEU A 107 -9.86 -15.19 5.15
CA LEU A 107 -11.25 -15.17 4.71
C LEU A 107 -11.79 -16.58 4.44
N ASN A 108 -10.91 -17.58 4.40
CA ASN A 108 -11.21 -18.94 3.95
C ASN A 108 -12.02 -18.97 2.63
N SER A 109 -11.63 -18.09 1.69
CA SER A 109 -12.38 -17.86 0.46
C SER A 109 -11.48 -17.40 -0.69
N TRP A 110 -11.95 -17.63 -1.92
CA TRP A 110 -11.37 -17.07 -3.12
C TRP A 110 -11.81 -15.62 -3.30
N VAL A 111 -10.87 -14.74 -3.61
CA VAL A 111 -11.09 -13.31 -3.84
C VAL A 111 -10.52 -12.94 -5.20
N ILE A 112 -11.25 -12.12 -5.95
CA ILE A 112 -10.74 -11.49 -7.17
C ILE A 112 -10.10 -10.17 -6.78
N GLY A 113 -8.88 -9.93 -7.27
CA GLY A 113 -8.12 -8.75 -6.96
C GLY A 113 -7.10 -8.37 -8.02
N LEU A 114 -6.36 -7.34 -7.72
CA LEU A 114 -5.17 -6.91 -8.46
C LEU A 114 -3.95 -7.67 -7.93
N PRO A 115 -2.95 -7.95 -8.77
CA PRO A 115 -1.63 -8.41 -8.29
C PRO A 115 -1.05 -7.40 -7.31
N ALA A 116 -0.45 -7.89 -6.23
CA ALA A 116 0.05 -7.03 -5.16
C ALA A 116 1.09 -7.74 -4.31
N GLY A 117 2.14 -7.02 -3.91
CA GLY A 117 3.13 -7.58 -3.02
C GLY A 117 3.96 -6.54 -2.29
N LEU A 118 4.82 -7.00 -1.40
CA LEU A 118 5.67 -6.16 -0.59
C LEU A 118 6.83 -5.57 -1.41
N VAL A 119 7.22 -4.35 -1.09
CA VAL A 119 8.43 -3.74 -1.62
C VAL A 119 9.61 -4.15 -0.74
N GLU A 120 10.61 -4.79 -1.32
CA GLU A 120 11.79 -5.22 -0.59
C GLU A 120 12.71 -4.04 -0.19
N PRO A 121 13.51 -4.18 0.88
CA PRO A 121 14.45 -3.14 1.28
C PRO A 121 15.43 -2.76 0.16
N GLY A 122 15.37 -1.49 -0.28
CA GLY A 122 16.23 -0.96 -1.35
C GLY A 122 15.72 -1.22 -2.75
N GLU A 123 14.59 -1.88 -2.92
CA GLU A 123 13.95 -2.11 -4.20
C GLU A 123 13.23 -0.85 -4.71
N SER A 124 13.30 -0.57 -6.01
CA SER A 124 12.49 0.46 -6.63
C SER A 124 11.06 -0.03 -6.88
N TYR A 125 10.08 0.88 -6.95
CA TYR A 125 8.70 0.48 -7.30
C TYR A 125 8.61 -0.23 -8.65
N ALA A 126 9.40 0.18 -9.63
CA ALA A 126 9.40 -0.45 -10.94
C ALA A 126 9.94 -1.88 -10.91
N ASP A 127 10.92 -2.15 -10.04
CA ASP A 127 11.44 -3.50 -9.85
C ASP A 127 10.48 -4.38 -9.05
N ALA A 128 9.89 -3.86 -7.96
CA ALA A 128 8.85 -4.54 -7.20
C ALA A 128 7.66 -4.92 -8.09
N VAL A 129 7.16 -3.97 -8.89
CA VAL A 129 6.07 -4.21 -9.83
C VAL A 129 6.43 -5.30 -10.86
N ASP A 130 7.64 -5.25 -11.45
CA ASP A 130 8.07 -6.23 -12.44
C ASP A 130 8.26 -7.63 -11.83
N ARG A 131 8.78 -7.72 -10.60
CA ARG A 131 8.94 -8.97 -9.85
C ARG A 131 7.59 -9.60 -9.52
N GLU A 132 6.70 -8.86 -8.85
CA GLU A 132 5.38 -9.35 -8.45
C GLU A 132 4.52 -9.77 -9.66
N LEU A 133 4.57 -9.01 -10.76
CA LEU A 133 3.89 -9.39 -12.00
C LEU A 133 4.36 -10.75 -12.53
N ARG A 134 5.66 -11.03 -12.49
CA ARG A 134 6.21 -12.31 -12.94
C ARG A 134 5.81 -13.45 -12.02
N GLU A 135 5.96 -13.24 -10.72
CA GLU A 135 5.69 -14.25 -9.70
C GLU A 135 4.21 -14.62 -9.69
N GLU A 136 3.32 -13.65 -9.57
CA GLU A 136 1.89 -13.90 -9.42
C GLU A 136 1.16 -14.17 -10.74
N THR A 137 1.63 -13.61 -11.87
CA THR A 137 0.82 -13.57 -13.09
C THR A 137 1.51 -14.14 -14.34
N GLY A 138 2.83 -14.24 -14.34
CA GLY A 138 3.63 -14.53 -15.54
C GLY A 138 3.55 -13.42 -16.60
N TYR A 139 3.20 -12.19 -16.20
CA TYR A 139 3.38 -10.98 -16.99
C TYR A 139 4.59 -10.22 -16.50
N ARG A 140 5.07 -9.27 -17.28
CA ARG A 140 6.16 -8.35 -16.93
C ARG A 140 5.86 -6.95 -17.41
N LEU A 141 6.63 -5.99 -16.96
CA LEU A 141 6.64 -4.67 -17.59
C LEU A 141 7.08 -4.78 -19.05
N ARG A 142 6.51 -3.95 -19.90
CA ARG A 142 6.82 -3.92 -21.33
C ARG A 142 8.32 -3.70 -21.56
N SER A 143 8.93 -4.58 -22.34
CA SER A 143 10.38 -4.56 -22.64
C SER A 143 10.81 -3.49 -23.65
N ASP A 144 9.87 -2.94 -24.42
CA ASP A 144 10.13 -1.92 -25.45
C ASP A 144 10.17 -0.48 -24.89
N ILE A 145 9.92 -0.31 -23.58
CA ILE A 145 10.04 0.97 -22.87
C ILE A 145 10.85 0.78 -21.58
N PRO A 146 11.58 1.81 -21.12
CA PRO A 146 12.29 1.73 -19.84
C PRO A 146 11.33 1.45 -18.69
N LYS A 147 11.72 0.59 -17.74
CA LYS A 147 10.87 0.20 -16.60
C LYS A 147 10.18 1.38 -15.90
N PRO A 148 10.88 2.48 -15.53
CA PRO A 148 10.22 3.62 -14.88
C PRO A 148 9.14 4.30 -15.73
N ALA A 149 9.25 4.22 -17.07
CA ALA A 149 8.25 4.76 -17.98
C ALA A 149 7.10 3.78 -18.27
N ALA A 150 7.24 2.52 -17.86
CA ALA A 150 6.20 1.51 -17.98
C ALA A 150 5.21 1.53 -16.81
N ILE A 151 5.48 2.31 -15.78
CA ILE A 151 4.64 2.47 -14.59
C ILE A 151 4.18 3.90 -14.43
N ASP A 152 2.98 4.07 -13.84
CA ASP A 152 2.40 5.35 -13.44
C ASP A 152 1.82 5.18 -12.02
N PRO A 153 2.61 5.46 -10.97
CA PRO A 153 2.17 5.34 -9.60
C PRO A 153 1.21 6.49 -9.24
N LEU A 154 0.22 6.20 -8.41
CA LEU A 154 -0.58 7.27 -7.81
C LEU A 154 0.30 8.20 -6.96
N PRO A 155 -0.04 9.49 -6.84
CA PRO A 155 0.79 10.47 -6.13
C PRO A 155 1.00 10.14 -4.64
N GLN A 156 0.10 9.34 -4.06
CA GLN A 156 0.13 8.98 -2.64
C GLN A 156 -0.22 7.52 -2.44
N SER A 157 0.46 6.88 -1.47
CA SER A 157 0.06 5.57 -0.97
C SER A 157 -1.17 5.68 -0.06
N GLY A 158 -2.08 4.73 -0.19
CA GLY A 158 -3.18 4.51 0.75
C GLY A 158 -2.73 3.71 1.98
N ARG A 159 -3.59 3.65 3.00
CA ARG A 159 -3.45 2.72 4.13
C ARG A 159 -4.39 1.55 3.93
N SER A 160 -3.90 0.32 4.12
CA SER A 160 -4.71 -0.88 3.93
C SER A 160 -5.81 -1.01 4.99
N SER A 161 -5.52 -0.61 6.23
CA SER A 161 -6.48 -0.65 7.34
C SER A 161 -6.08 0.31 8.45
N THR A 162 -6.57 1.56 8.40
CA THR A 162 -6.20 2.62 9.35
C THR A 162 -6.60 2.34 10.80
N GLY A 163 -7.58 1.49 11.03
CA GLY A 163 -8.02 1.08 12.37
C GLY A 163 -7.28 -0.14 12.93
N MET A 164 -6.35 -0.72 12.21
CA MET A 164 -5.68 -1.95 12.64
C MET A 164 -4.17 -1.93 12.42
N SER A 165 -3.71 -1.42 11.28
CA SER A 165 -2.28 -1.46 10.91
C SER A 165 -1.79 -0.13 10.34
N ASP A 166 -0.47 0.04 10.36
CA ASP A 166 0.24 1.13 9.73
C ASP A 166 0.70 0.81 8.29
N GLU A 167 0.29 -0.32 7.74
CA GLU A 167 0.65 -0.75 6.39
C GLU A 167 0.19 0.25 5.32
N SER A 168 1.10 0.59 4.43
CA SER A 168 0.86 1.50 3.30
C SER A 168 1.00 0.77 1.98
N VAL A 169 0.07 1.01 1.07
CA VAL A 169 0.02 0.38 -0.26
C VAL A 169 -0.01 1.47 -1.33
N LEU A 170 0.93 1.40 -2.28
CA LEU A 170 0.95 2.27 -3.44
C LEU A 170 0.24 1.59 -4.61
N THR A 171 -0.79 2.23 -5.14
CA THR A 171 -1.40 1.77 -6.39
C THR A 171 -0.58 2.25 -7.58
N VAL A 172 -0.25 1.32 -8.47
CA VAL A 172 0.62 1.57 -9.63
C VAL A 172 -0.06 1.06 -10.90
N PHE A 173 -0.34 1.94 -11.86
CA PHE A 173 -0.72 1.52 -13.20
C PHE A 173 0.52 1.02 -13.95
N ALA A 174 0.40 -0.12 -14.62
CA ALA A 174 1.54 -0.75 -15.29
C ALA A 174 1.18 -1.18 -16.70
N GLN A 175 2.02 -0.85 -17.67
CA GLN A 175 1.95 -1.35 -19.04
C GLN A 175 2.68 -2.68 -19.12
N VAL A 176 1.94 -3.75 -19.43
CA VAL A 176 2.46 -5.11 -19.33
C VAL A 176 2.38 -5.90 -20.62
N GLU A 177 3.20 -6.94 -20.70
CA GLU A 177 3.17 -7.96 -21.74
C GLU A 177 3.31 -9.35 -21.12
N LYS A 178 2.79 -10.39 -21.80
CA LYS A 178 2.97 -11.77 -21.33
C LYS A 178 4.45 -12.16 -21.44
N ASP A 179 4.97 -12.78 -20.41
CA ASP A 179 6.36 -13.25 -20.34
C ASP A 179 6.41 -14.79 -20.31
N GLU A 180 6.41 -15.35 -19.13
CA GLU A 180 6.56 -16.78 -18.89
C GLU A 180 5.35 -17.36 -18.13
N GLU A 181 5.47 -18.57 -17.61
CA GLU A 181 4.54 -19.09 -16.63
C GLU A 181 4.73 -18.39 -15.28
N GLN A 182 3.67 -18.29 -14.48
CA GLN A 182 3.74 -17.73 -13.15
C GLN A 182 4.58 -18.62 -12.21
N HIS A 183 5.24 -17.99 -11.23
CA HIS A 183 6.12 -18.67 -10.26
C HIS A 183 5.69 -18.30 -8.82
N THR A 184 4.49 -18.72 -8.43
CA THR A 184 3.94 -18.41 -7.10
C THR A 184 4.75 -19.09 -5.99
N GLU A 185 4.77 -18.45 -4.82
CA GLU A 185 5.37 -19.03 -3.63
C GLU A 185 4.56 -20.21 -3.09
N ARG A 186 5.22 -21.01 -2.22
CA ARG A 186 4.57 -22.15 -1.59
C ARG A 186 3.40 -21.69 -0.71
N GLY A 187 2.20 -22.10 -1.09
CA GLY A 187 0.96 -21.77 -0.37
C GLY A 187 0.16 -20.65 -1.01
N GLU A 188 0.69 -19.99 -2.02
CA GLU A 188 -0.06 -19.05 -2.85
C GLU A 188 -0.87 -19.81 -3.88
N LEU A 189 -2.18 -19.76 -3.72
CA LEU A 189 -3.13 -20.33 -4.67
C LEU A 189 -3.68 -19.19 -5.52
N ILE A 190 -3.09 -18.99 -6.70
CA ILE A 190 -3.40 -17.86 -7.59
C ILE A 190 -3.74 -18.36 -8.99
N GLU A 191 -4.88 -17.93 -9.50
CA GLU A 191 -5.31 -18.11 -10.89
C GLU A 191 -5.33 -16.76 -11.59
N VAL A 192 -4.80 -16.70 -12.82
CA VAL A 192 -4.68 -15.46 -13.61
C VAL A 192 -5.69 -15.44 -14.71
N PHE A 193 -6.37 -14.32 -14.91
CA PHE A 193 -7.26 -14.08 -16.02
C PHE A 193 -7.19 -12.64 -16.52
N THR A 194 -7.70 -12.39 -17.70
CA THR A 194 -7.77 -11.04 -18.28
C THR A 194 -9.20 -10.64 -18.53
N LEU A 195 -9.47 -9.34 -18.35
CA LEU A 195 -10.75 -8.72 -18.62
C LEU A 195 -10.56 -7.51 -19.52
N HIS A 196 -11.26 -7.42 -20.63
CA HIS A 196 -11.16 -6.26 -21.50
C HIS A 196 -11.75 -5.02 -20.81
N LEU A 197 -11.05 -3.87 -20.82
CA LEU A 197 -11.46 -2.66 -20.11
C LEU A 197 -12.89 -2.19 -20.43
N ARG A 198 -13.36 -2.39 -21.67
CA ARG A 198 -14.75 -2.09 -22.05
C ARG A 198 -15.79 -2.94 -21.30
N ASP A 199 -15.40 -4.13 -20.84
CA ASP A 199 -16.31 -5.06 -20.18
C ASP A 199 -16.38 -4.81 -18.67
N VAL A 200 -15.33 -4.17 -18.09
CA VAL A 200 -15.34 -3.68 -16.70
C VAL A 200 -16.48 -2.66 -16.46
N GLN A 201 -16.84 -1.89 -17.47
CA GLN A 201 -17.85 -0.83 -17.36
C GLN A 201 -19.30 -1.34 -17.51
N ARG A 202 -19.52 -2.61 -17.85
CA ARG A 202 -20.85 -3.14 -18.18
C ARG A 202 -21.58 -3.82 -17.04
N GLU A 203 -20.93 -4.03 -15.91
CA GLU A 203 -21.48 -4.75 -14.74
C GLU A 203 -21.95 -3.82 -13.61
N HIS A 204 -22.45 -2.63 -13.97
CA HIS A 204 -23.10 -1.72 -13.02
C HIS A 204 -24.55 -1.41 -13.42
#